data_366fe03802da4d4045c8408cccc17917
#
_entry.id   366fe03802da4d4045c8408cccc17917
#
_cell.length_a   1.000
_cell.length_b   1.000
_cell.length_c   1.000
_cell.angle_alpha   90.00
_cell.angle_beta   90.00
_cell.angle_gamma   90.00
#
_symmetry.space_group_name_H-M   'P 1'
#
loop_
_entity.id
_entity.type
_entity.pdbx_description
1 polymer ?
#
loop_
_entity_poly.entity_id
_entity_poly.type
_entity_poly.pdbx_seq_one_letter_code
_entity_poly.pdbx_strand_id
1 'polypeptide(L)'
;MRTGAARGQVGHFHEAGFYSSDAEFRALIVPFAEEGIAAGEPVIIGYDGRKNALIRSWLTDPSAVTFPADSGVYATPARAIAAYRRLFELHVAQGAGQIRITGELPNLGSGGIFDGWDRYESAVNTVWQDFPVWGLCLYDTATALPVVRDVVERTHPRIVSPSGVRRANDRFQEVADFEALPPVPDPLEQTTPVIELVDRSAAEARRALALIGRGQVTGTILNDLLLGVSEAVSNALIHGRPPATVRIWAAPDRIVVSVHDHGRGPADPLAGLVPAASNAATLGLGLWLIHQLDIDVALKHADDGFTVRLRGGTTTG
;
A
#
# COMPACT_ATOMS: atom_id res chain seq x y z
N MET A 1 14.16 -26.37 0.73
CA MET A 1 14.99 -25.78 1.83
C MET A 1 15.40 -24.39 1.38
N ARG A 2 15.30 -23.38 2.24
CA ARG A 2 15.62 -21.99 1.87
C ARG A 2 17.11 -21.79 1.60
N THR A 3 17.45 -20.91 0.66
CA THR A 3 18.82 -20.61 0.24
C THR A 3 19.23 -19.17 0.57
N GLY A 4 20.46 -18.82 0.30
CA GLY A 4 21.01 -17.48 0.51
C GLY A 4 20.92 -17.00 1.95
N ALA A 5 20.67 -15.70 2.13
CA ALA A 5 20.56 -15.06 3.45
C ALA A 5 19.35 -15.53 4.27
N ALA A 6 18.32 -16.06 3.61
CA ALA A 6 17.12 -16.58 4.28
C ALA A 6 17.26 -18.03 4.73
N ARG A 7 18.43 -18.66 4.57
CA ARG A 7 18.68 -20.04 4.99
C ARG A 7 18.42 -20.19 6.50
N GLY A 8 17.61 -21.20 6.87
CA GLY A 8 17.23 -21.46 8.26
C GLY A 8 16.20 -20.51 8.85
N GLN A 9 15.75 -19.50 8.09
CA GLN A 9 14.69 -18.60 8.52
C GLN A 9 13.31 -19.20 8.24
N VAL A 10 12.33 -18.85 9.04
CA VAL A 10 10.92 -19.23 8.86
C VAL A 10 10.14 -17.96 8.50
N GLY A 11 9.12 -18.11 7.66
CA GLY A 11 8.23 -17.01 7.29
C GLY A 11 8.88 -15.95 6.39
N HIS A 12 8.41 -14.73 6.48
CA HIS A 12 8.87 -13.61 5.68
C HIS A 12 10.23 -13.11 6.14
N PHE A 13 11.24 -13.19 5.27
CA PHE A 13 12.56 -12.60 5.47
C PHE A 13 12.59 -11.27 4.70
N HIS A 14 12.48 -10.16 5.41
CA HIS A 14 12.31 -8.83 4.83
C HIS A 14 13.54 -7.96 5.08
N GLU A 15 14.13 -7.45 4.00
CA GLU A 15 15.29 -6.57 4.06
C GLU A 15 15.20 -5.42 3.07
N ALA A 16 15.76 -4.27 3.43
CA ALA A 16 15.93 -3.15 2.52
C ALA A 16 17.41 -2.97 2.15
N GLY A 17 17.63 -2.44 0.94
CA GLY A 17 18.94 -1.99 0.49
C GLY A 17 18.85 -0.60 -0.13
N PHE A 18 19.86 0.22 0.13
CA PHE A 18 19.97 1.54 -0.48
C PHE A 18 21.11 1.55 -1.49
N TYR A 19 20.86 2.16 -2.64
CA TYR A 19 21.86 2.28 -3.71
C TYR A 19 21.84 3.70 -4.28
N SER A 20 22.96 4.10 -4.90
CA SER A 20 23.15 5.43 -5.50
C SER A 20 23.59 5.37 -6.97
N SER A 21 23.74 4.17 -7.51
CA SER A 21 24.18 3.94 -8.88
C SER A 21 23.67 2.62 -9.45
N ASP A 22 23.61 2.50 -10.77
CA ASP A 22 23.26 1.25 -11.44
C ASP A 22 24.25 0.10 -11.07
N ALA A 23 25.51 0.42 -10.76
CA ALA A 23 26.49 -0.56 -10.32
C ALA A 23 26.16 -1.14 -8.94
N GLU A 24 25.77 -0.30 -7.97
CA GLU A 24 25.31 -0.73 -6.64
C GLU A 24 23.99 -1.47 -6.72
N PHE A 25 23.05 -1.00 -7.54
CA PHE A 25 21.78 -1.69 -7.80
C PHE A 25 22.02 -3.10 -8.33
N ARG A 26 22.91 -3.23 -9.35
CA ARG A 26 23.30 -4.52 -9.92
C ARG A 26 23.93 -5.44 -8.85
N ALA A 27 24.82 -4.89 -8.01
CA ALA A 27 25.51 -5.66 -6.97
C ALA A 27 24.54 -6.26 -5.94
N LEU A 28 23.37 -5.63 -5.71
CA LEU A 28 22.34 -6.13 -4.81
C LEU A 28 21.40 -7.12 -5.52
N ILE A 29 20.89 -6.78 -6.71
CA ILE A 29 19.79 -7.52 -7.32
C ILE A 29 20.23 -8.77 -8.08
N VAL A 30 21.40 -8.73 -8.72
CA VAL A 30 21.87 -9.87 -9.55
C VAL A 30 22.16 -11.10 -8.69
N PRO A 31 22.92 -11.02 -7.58
CA PRO A 31 23.12 -12.19 -6.72
C PRO A 31 21.80 -12.71 -6.12
N PHE A 32 20.89 -11.80 -5.74
CA PHE A 32 19.57 -12.19 -5.23
C PHE A 32 18.78 -13.00 -6.26
N ALA A 33 18.76 -12.58 -7.52
CA ALA A 33 18.02 -13.26 -8.58
C ALA A 33 18.71 -14.56 -9.02
N GLU A 34 20.01 -14.52 -9.34
CA GLU A 34 20.76 -15.66 -9.85
C GLU A 34 20.82 -16.83 -8.86
N GLU A 35 21.01 -16.56 -7.57
CA GLU A 35 20.94 -17.61 -6.55
C GLU A 35 19.55 -18.26 -6.48
N GLY A 36 18.47 -17.49 -6.66
CA GLY A 36 17.11 -18.00 -6.70
C GLY A 36 16.87 -18.88 -7.92
N ILE A 37 17.29 -18.40 -9.10
CA ILE A 37 17.21 -19.15 -10.37
C ILE A 37 17.97 -20.49 -10.23
N ALA A 38 19.21 -20.45 -9.76
CA ALA A 38 20.04 -21.64 -9.58
C ALA A 38 19.44 -22.65 -8.58
N ALA A 39 18.69 -22.17 -7.62
CA ALA A 39 18.01 -23.02 -6.62
C ALA A 39 16.61 -23.50 -7.08
N GLY A 40 16.13 -23.07 -8.25
CA GLY A 40 14.78 -23.38 -8.72
C GLY A 40 13.68 -22.72 -7.89
N GLU A 41 14.00 -21.60 -7.22
CA GLU A 41 13.05 -20.80 -6.45
C GLU A 41 12.29 -19.84 -7.38
N PRO A 42 10.99 -19.62 -7.21
CA PRO A 42 10.28 -18.55 -7.89
C PRO A 42 10.94 -17.19 -7.60
N VAL A 43 11.31 -16.45 -8.64
CA VAL A 43 11.90 -15.11 -8.56
C VAL A 43 10.96 -14.12 -9.24
N ILE A 44 10.49 -13.12 -8.50
CA ILE A 44 9.52 -12.12 -8.93
C ILE A 44 10.18 -10.75 -8.81
N ILE A 45 10.24 -10.01 -9.93
CA ILE A 45 10.92 -8.71 -10.01
C ILE A 45 9.98 -7.67 -10.60
N GLY A 46 9.55 -6.69 -9.78
CA GLY A 46 8.57 -5.67 -10.15
C GLY A 46 9.13 -4.25 -10.03
N TYR A 47 9.89 -3.78 -11.03
CA TYR A 47 10.36 -2.41 -11.17
C TYR A 47 9.72 -1.72 -12.38
N ASP A 48 10.05 -0.45 -12.59
CA ASP A 48 9.70 0.27 -13.82
C ASP A 48 10.31 -0.36 -15.07
N GLY A 49 9.83 0.05 -16.25
CA GLY A 49 10.27 -0.51 -17.52
C GLY A 49 11.78 -0.36 -17.77
N ARG A 50 12.42 0.76 -17.33
CA ARG A 50 13.86 1.00 -17.48
C ARG A 50 14.65 0.02 -16.58
N LYS A 51 14.32 -0.08 -15.31
CA LYS A 51 15.01 -0.96 -14.36
C LYS A 51 14.80 -2.42 -14.72
N ASN A 52 13.60 -2.82 -15.12
CA ASN A 52 13.33 -4.17 -15.60
C ASN A 52 14.17 -4.53 -16.85
N ALA A 53 14.34 -3.59 -17.78
CA ALA A 53 15.21 -3.81 -18.96
C ALA A 53 16.69 -3.99 -18.57
N LEU A 54 17.19 -3.17 -17.63
CA LEU A 54 18.54 -3.31 -17.10
C LEU A 54 18.74 -4.66 -16.42
N ILE A 55 17.83 -5.06 -15.53
CA ILE A 55 17.90 -6.35 -14.81
C ILE A 55 17.92 -7.50 -15.81
N ARG A 56 17.03 -7.51 -16.81
CA ARG A 56 17.03 -8.53 -17.87
C ARG A 56 18.37 -8.64 -18.60
N SER A 57 19.05 -7.50 -18.83
CA SER A 57 20.35 -7.48 -19.50
C SER A 57 21.49 -8.02 -18.63
N TRP A 58 21.33 -8.06 -17.32
CA TRP A 58 22.34 -8.51 -16.38
C TRP A 58 22.21 -9.98 -15.98
N LEU A 59 21.02 -10.56 -16.13
CA LEU A 59 20.74 -11.94 -15.76
C LEU A 59 21.20 -12.92 -16.83
N THR A 60 21.69 -14.07 -16.41
CA THR A 60 22.09 -15.18 -17.29
C THR A 60 20.88 -15.79 -17.99
N ASP A 61 19.79 -16.00 -17.24
CA ASP A 61 18.52 -16.48 -17.80
C ASP A 61 17.35 -15.62 -17.29
N PRO A 62 17.04 -14.52 -17.99
CA PRO A 62 15.91 -13.67 -17.60
C PRO A 62 14.53 -14.33 -17.82
N SER A 63 14.46 -15.46 -18.56
CA SER A 63 13.20 -16.19 -18.78
C SER A 63 12.75 -16.96 -17.53
N ALA A 64 13.67 -17.27 -16.61
CA ALA A 64 13.39 -17.90 -15.33
C ALA A 64 12.80 -16.94 -14.27
N VAL A 65 12.71 -15.64 -14.60
CA VAL A 65 12.19 -14.61 -13.70
C VAL A 65 10.81 -14.15 -14.13
N THR A 66 9.88 -14.03 -13.19
CA THR A 66 8.59 -13.40 -13.41
C THR A 66 8.73 -11.89 -13.25
N PHE A 67 8.46 -11.16 -14.33
CA PHE A 67 8.30 -9.71 -14.30
C PHE A 67 6.79 -9.43 -14.44
N PRO A 68 6.09 -9.10 -13.36
CA PRO A 68 4.68 -8.77 -13.45
C PRO A 68 4.47 -7.65 -14.48
N ALA A 69 3.47 -7.82 -15.34
CA ALA A 69 3.04 -6.71 -16.18
C ALA A 69 2.54 -5.59 -15.27
N ASP A 70 2.58 -4.34 -15.76
CA ASP A 70 1.98 -3.15 -15.10
C ASP A 70 0.46 -3.29 -15.04
N SER A 71 -0.02 -4.27 -14.28
CA SER A 71 -1.42 -4.73 -14.25
C SER A 71 -2.23 -4.13 -13.11
N GLY A 72 -1.84 -2.95 -12.60
CA GLY A 72 -2.57 -2.32 -11.49
C GLY A 72 -2.44 -3.04 -10.14
N VAL A 73 -1.46 -3.95 -10.00
CA VAL A 73 -1.16 -4.61 -8.71
C VAL A 73 -0.91 -3.57 -7.62
N TYR A 74 -0.20 -2.51 -7.97
CA TYR A 74 0.08 -1.38 -7.09
C TYR A 74 -0.94 -0.23 -7.22
N ALA A 75 -2.18 -0.51 -7.62
CA ALA A 75 -3.21 0.54 -7.67
C ALA A 75 -3.53 1.08 -6.26
N THR A 76 -3.61 0.19 -5.26
CA THR A 76 -3.73 0.56 -3.85
C THR A 76 -2.94 -0.41 -2.96
N PRO A 77 -2.52 0.01 -1.74
CA PRO A 77 -1.85 -0.86 -0.76
C PRO A 77 -2.60 -2.17 -0.49
N ALA A 78 -3.90 -2.11 -0.27
CA ALA A 78 -4.71 -3.30 0.02
C ALA A 78 -4.81 -4.27 -1.17
N ARG A 79 -4.91 -3.74 -2.41
CA ARG A 79 -4.91 -4.56 -3.64
C ARG A 79 -3.56 -5.24 -3.83
N ALA A 80 -2.46 -4.54 -3.57
CA ALA A 80 -1.11 -5.11 -3.64
C ALA A 80 -0.95 -6.27 -2.65
N ILE A 81 -1.34 -6.07 -1.38
CA ILE A 81 -1.32 -7.15 -0.37
C ILE A 81 -2.12 -8.36 -0.85
N ALA A 82 -3.36 -8.15 -1.31
CA ALA A 82 -4.22 -9.24 -1.75
C ALA A 82 -3.68 -9.98 -2.99
N ALA A 83 -3.09 -9.25 -3.93
CA ALA A 83 -2.52 -9.84 -5.15
C ALA A 83 -1.27 -10.67 -4.84
N TYR A 84 -0.35 -10.15 -4.03
CA TYR A 84 0.85 -10.88 -3.64
C TYR A 84 0.55 -12.09 -2.77
N ARG A 85 -0.39 -12.02 -1.83
CA ARG A 85 -0.82 -13.19 -1.06
C ARG A 85 -1.30 -14.32 -1.95
N ARG A 86 -2.18 -14.03 -2.93
CA ARG A 86 -2.64 -15.05 -3.89
C ARG A 86 -1.50 -15.64 -4.70
N LEU A 87 -0.52 -14.83 -5.11
CA LEU A 87 0.66 -15.29 -5.83
C LEU A 87 1.52 -16.21 -4.97
N PHE A 88 1.74 -15.86 -3.71
CA PHE A 88 2.50 -16.70 -2.77
C PHE A 88 1.77 -18.01 -2.46
N GLU A 89 0.45 -17.96 -2.24
CA GLU A 89 -0.38 -19.16 -2.06
C GLU A 89 -0.25 -20.13 -3.26
N LEU A 90 -0.26 -19.60 -4.48
CA LEU A 90 -0.07 -20.38 -5.71
C LEU A 90 1.31 -21.07 -5.72
N HIS A 91 2.39 -20.33 -5.48
CA HIS A 91 3.73 -20.90 -5.48
C HIS A 91 3.94 -21.92 -4.35
N VAL A 92 3.41 -21.67 -3.15
CA VAL A 92 3.46 -22.61 -2.04
C VAL A 92 2.69 -23.89 -2.38
N ALA A 93 1.51 -23.79 -2.98
CA ALA A 93 0.74 -24.94 -3.45
C ALA A 93 1.47 -25.76 -4.53
N GLN A 94 2.35 -25.13 -5.31
CA GLN A 94 3.24 -25.77 -6.28
C GLN A 94 4.51 -26.36 -5.66
N GLY A 95 4.67 -26.25 -4.33
CA GLY A 95 5.81 -26.84 -3.59
C GLY A 95 7.01 -25.90 -3.41
N ALA A 96 6.86 -24.59 -3.65
CA ALA A 96 7.95 -23.65 -3.43
C ALA A 96 8.36 -23.59 -1.95
N GLY A 97 9.61 -23.96 -1.65
CA GLY A 97 10.19 -23.87 -0.31
C GLY A 97 10.72 -22.47 0.03
N GLN A 98 10.89 -21.60 -0.97
CA GLN A 98 11.19 -20.17 -0.88
C GLN A 98 10.68 -19.47 -2.12
N ILE A 99 10.22 -18.25 -1.95
CA ILE A 99 9.82 -17.31 -3.02
C ILE A 99 10.66 -16.06 -2.84
N ARG A 100 11.30 -15.59 -3.91
CA ARG A 100 12.05 -14.33 -3.89
C ARG A 100 11.24 -13.24 -4.56
N ILE A 101 11.08 -12.12 -3.88
CA ILE A 101 10.39 -10.95 -4.42
C ILE A 101 11.22 -9.70 -4.20
N THR A 102 11.30 -8.89 -5.24
CA THR A 102 11.91 -7.56 -5.19
C THR A 102 11.15 -6.62 -6.10
N GLY A 103 11.04 -5.38 -5.70
CA GLY A 103 10.31 -4.37 -6.47
C GLY A 103 10.47 -3.00 -5.84
N GLU A 104 9.87 -2.04 -6.49
CA GLU A 104 9.82 -0.65 -6.04
C GLU A 104 8.36 -0.23 -5.89
N LEU A 105 8.06 0.45 -4.81
CA LEU A 105 6.73 1.05 -4.63
C LEU A 105 6.51 2.16 -5.67
N PRO A 106 5.27 2.33 -6.15
CA PRO A 106 4.99 3.35 -7.15
C PRO A 106 5.23 4.76 -6.60
N ASN A 107 5.68 5.65 -7.49
CA ASN A 107 5.76 7.10 -7.25
C ASN A 107 6.75 7.59 -6.17
N LEU A 108 7.72 6.79 -5.75
CA LEU A 108 8.71 7.21 -4.76
C LEU A 108 9.64 8.35 -5.21
N GLY A 109 9.81 8.55 -6.52
CA GLY A 109 10.73 9.54 -7.09
C GLY A 109 10.09 10.71 -7.84
N SER A 110 8.77 10.71 -8.06
CA SER A 110 8.10 11.67 -8.95
C SER A 110 7.23 12.73 -8.24
N GLY A 111 7.41 12.93 -6.93
CA GLY A 111 6.52 13.79 -6.15
C GLY A 111 5.11 13.21 -5.98
N GLY A 112 4.94 11.95 -6.31
CA GLY A 112 3.69 11.22 -6.12
C GLY A 112 3.35 11.08 -4.64
N ILE A 113 2.07 10.91 -4.38
CA ILE A 113 1.53 10.80 -3.03
C ILE A 113 1.90 9.43 -2.47
N PHE A 114 2.65 9.42 -1.38
CA PHE A 114 3.04 8.21 -0.64
C PHE A 114 1.93 7.72 0.31
N ASP A 115 0.73 8.28 0.19
CA ASP A 115 -0.40 8.01 1.07
C ASP A 115 -0.70 6.50 1.19
N GLY A 116 -0.57 5.98 2.41
CA GLY A 116 -0.86 4.59 2.74
C GLY A 116 0.21 3.57 2.35
N TRP A 117 1.23 3.92 1.57
CA TRP A 117 2.32 3.00 1.23
C TRP A 117 3.28 2.74 2.39
N ASP A 118 3.42 3.69 3.30
CA ASP A 118 4.11 3.52 4.57
C ASP A 118 3.41 2.46 5.45
N ARG A 119 2.06 2.46 5.48
CA ARG A 119 1.27 1.43 6.13
C ARG A 119 1.42 0.07 5.45
N TYR A 120 1.52 0.03 4.12
CA TYR A 120 1.80 -1.18 3.36
C TYR A 120 3.14 -1.78 3.76
N GLU A 121 4.22 -0.98 3.77
CA GLU A 121 5.57 -1.42 4.14
C GLU A 121 5.63 -1.98 5.57
N SER A 122 4.90 -1.39 6.49
CA SER A 122 4.78 -1.93 7.84
C SER A 122 3.96 -3.23 7.87
N ALA A 123 2.80 -3.23 7.21
CA ALA A 123 1.85 -4.34 7.24
C ALA A 123 2.40 -5.64 6.66
N VAL A 124 3.22 -5.59 5.58
CA VAL A 124 3.74 -6.80 4.92
C VAL A 124 4.59 -7.67 5.85
N ASN A 125 5.19 -7.10 6.89
CA ASN A 125 5.91 -7.88 7.90
C ASN A 125 5.00 -8.87 8.65
N THR A 126 3.75 -8.48 8.89
CA THR A 126 2.76 -9.31 9.57
C THR A 126 1.95 -10.16 8.59
N VAL A 127 1.44 -9.54 7.51
CA VAL A 127 0.50 -10.24 6.61
C VAL A 127 1.16 -11.30 5.73
N TRP A 128 2.48 -11.28 5.59
CA TRP A 128 3.25 -12.29 4.86
C TRP A 128 4.08 -13.20 5.76
N GLN A 129 3.97 -13.07 7.09
CA GLN A 129 4.80 -13.81 8.06
C GLN A 129 4.74 -15.33 7.91
N ASP A 130 3.62 -15.88 7.41
CA ASP A 130 3.42 -17.33 7.25
C ASP A 130 3.93 -17.86 5.90
N PHE A 131 4.36 -16.99 5.00
CA PHE A 131 4.87 -17.39 3.69
C PHE A 131 6.40 -17.50 3.69
N PRO A 132 6.98 -18.49 2.98
CA PRO A 132 8.42 -18.63 2.85
C PRO A 132 9.01 -17.61 1.86
N VAL A 133 8.72 -16.33 2.08
CA VAL A 133 9.12 -15.24 1.19
C VAL A 133 10.44 -14.62 1.66
N TRP A 134 11.31 -14.32 0.70
CA TRP A 134 12.43 -13.40 0.88
C TRP A 134 12.14 -12.13 0.07
N GLY A 135 11.78 -11.06 0.78
CA GLY A 135 11.57 -9.72 0.23
C GLY A 135 12.83 -8.89 0.29
N LEU A 136 13.30 -8.40 -0.85
CA LEU A 136 14.40 -7.45 -0.98
C LEU A 136 13.89 -6.15 -1.58
N CYS A 137 13.73 -5.11 -0.77
CA CYS A 137 13.25 -3.80 -1.21
C CYS A 137 14.44 -2.86 -1.44
N LEU A 138 14.64 -2.41 -2.68
CA LEU A 138 15.79 -1.58 -3.06
C LEU A 138 15.35 -0.16 -3.37
N TYR A 139 16.02 0.81 -2.75
CA TYR A 139 15.69 2.23 -2.82
C TYR A 139 16.84 3.06 -3.35
N ASP A 140 16.57 3.82 -4.41
CA ASP A 140 17.53 4.77 -4.99
C ASP A 140 17.65 6.03 -4.12
N THR A 141 18.81 6.23 -3.52
CA THR A 141 19.07 7.38 -2.65
C THR A 141 19.17 8.70 -3.40
N ALA A 142 19.34 8.66 -4.73
CA ALA A 142 19.36 9.87 -5.55
C ALA A 142 17.96 10.43 -5.82
N THR A 143 16.95 9.57 -5.79
CA THR A 143 15.57 9.94 -6.13
C THR A 143 14.59 9.83 -4.95
N ALA A 144 14.87 8.95 -3.98
CA ALA A 144 14.02 8.77 -2.82
C ALA A 144 14.01 10.00 -1.90
N LEU A 145 12.82 10.49 -1.57
CA LEU A 145 12.66 11.58 -0.62
C LEU A 145 13.14 11.17 0.79
N PRO A 146 13.65 12.12 1.62
CA PRO A 146 14.10 11.81 2.98
C PRO A 146 13.05 11.10 3.84
N VAL A 147 11.75 11.45 3.68
CA VAL A 147 10.64 10.81 4.38
C VAL A 147 10.47 9.33 3.98
N VAL A 148 10.69 8.98 2.72
CA VAL A 148 10.66 7.59 2.25
C VAL A 148 11.77 6.78 2.94
N ARG A 149 12.98 7.33 2.99
CA ARG A 149 14.09 6.68 3.67
C ARG A 149 13.79 6.43 5.15
N ASP A 150 13.21 7.40 5.86
CA ASP A 150 12.81 7.25 7.26
C ASP A 150 11.78 6.12 7.44
N VAL A 151 10.76 6.07 6.60
CA VAL A 151 9.76 4.99 6.59
C VAL A 151 10.44 3.64 6.36
N VAL A 152 11.28 3.51 5.33
CA VAL A 152 11.99 2.27 5.00
C VAL A 152 12.83 1.77 6.18
N GLU A 153 13.56 2.67 6.84
CA GLU A 153 14.35 2.32 8.02
C GLU A 153 13.48 1.91 9.22
N ARG A 154 12.23 2.38 9.33
CA ARG A 154 11.30 1.98 10.39
C ARG A 154 10.50 0.70 10.07
N THR A 155 10.41 0.31 8.82
CA THR A 155 9.55 -0.82 8.39
C THR A 155 10.31 -2.09 8.00
N HIS A 156 11.64 -2.06 7.89
CA HIS A 156 12.43 -3.21 7.49
C HIS A 156 13.30 -3.73 8.63
N PRO A 157 13.11 -5.00 9.05
CA PRO A 157 13.90 -5.59 10.14
C PRO A 157 15.39 -5.72 9.86
N ARG A 158 15.78 -5.70 8.57
CA ARG A 158 17.17 -5.87 8.13
C ARG A 158 17.53 -4.90 7.04
N ILE A 159 18.81 -4.53 7.01
CA ILE A 159 19.40 -3.67 5.96
C ILE A 159 20.57 -4.42 5.33
N VAL A 160 20.62 -4.41 4.00
CA VAL A 160 21.73 -4.92 3.20
C VAL A 160 22.47 -3.77 2.50
N SER A 161 23.80 -3.77 2.57
CA SER A 161 24.63 -2.81 1.84
C SER A 161 24.94 -3.30 0.42
N PRO A 162 25.35 -2.42 -0.53
CA PRO A 162 25.82 -2.83 -1.86
C PRO A 162 26.98 -3.83 -1.85
N SER A 163 27.76 -3.88 -0.78
CA SER A 163 28.81 -4.89 -0.59
C SER A 163 28.27 -6.26 -0.15
N GLY A 164 26.97 -6.42 0.02
CA GLY A 164 26.32 -7.68 0.44
C GLY A 164 26.32 -7.90 1.95
N VAL A 165 26.85 -6.96 2.75
CA VAL A 165 26.83 -7.07 4.22
C VAL A 165 25.41 -6.80 4.74
N ARG A 166 24.89 -7.73 5.53
CA ARG A 166 23.56 -7.68 6.16
C ARG A 166 23.67 -7.42 7.65
N ARG A 167 22.79 -6.59 8.15
CA ARG A 167 22.69 -6.31 9.59
C ARG A 167 21.23 -6.23 10.04
N ALA A 168 20.99 -6.52 11.31
CA ALA A 168 19.73 -6.17 11.94
C ALA A 168 19.55 -4.65 11.91
N ASN A 169 18.31 -4.21 11.91
CA ASN A 169 17.99 -2.79 11.87
C ASN A 169 17.36 -2.35 13.20
N ASP A 170 18.12 -1.62 14.00
CA ASP A 170 17.70 -1.16 15.33
C ASP A 170 16.56 -0.10 15.28
N ARG A 171 16.29 0.47 14.09
CA ARG A 171 15.18 1.42 13.89
C ARG A 171 13.87 0.74 13.51
N PHE A 172 13.89 -0.58 13.28
CA PHE A 172 12.67 -1.32 12.94
C PHE A 172 11.61 -1.19 14.03
N GLN A 173 10.38 -1.00 13.61
CA GLN A 173 9.18 -0.93 14.46
C GLN A 173 8.22 -2.04 14.05
N GLU A 174 7.68 -2.74 15.04
CA GLU A 174 6.58 -3.67 14.81
C GLU A 174 5.34 -2.91 14.33
N VAL A 175 4.45 -3.59 13.59
CA VAL A 175 3.26 -2.95 13.00
C VAL A 175 2.37 -2.27 14.04
N ALA A 176 2.34 -2.78 15.28
CA ALA A 176 1.56 -2.21 16.38
C ALA A 176 2.13 -0.88 16.91
N ASP A 177 3.44 -0.67 16.74
CA ASP A 177 4.16 0.52 17.21
C ASP A 177 4.46 1.52 16.09
N PHE A 178 4.11 1.16 14.85
CA PHE A 178 4.38 1.98 13.68
C PHE A 178 3.37 3.13 13.55
N GLU A 179 3.85 4.35 13.68
CA GLU A 179 3.06 5.55 13.37
C GLU A 179 3.15 5.86 11.87
N ALA A 180 2.02 5.70 11.20
CA ALA A 180 1.89 6.05 9.79
C ALA A 180 2.00 7.57 9.58
N LEU A 181 2.47 7.94 8.41
CA LEU A 181 2.52 9.35 8.02
C LEU A 181 1.09 9.93 7.91
N PRO A 182 0.90 11.19 8.31
CA PRO A 182 -0.37 11.84 8.07
C PRO A 182 -0.61 11.95 6.55
N PRO A 183 -1.82 11.65 6.08
CA PRO A 183 -2.13 11.74 4.66
C PRO A 183 -1.98 13.19 4.16
N VAL A 184 -1.45 13.34 2.96
CA VAL A 184 -1.30 14.65 2.32
C VAL A 184 -2.69 15.20 2.00
N PRO A 185 -3.06 16.41 2.49
CA PRO A 185 -4.35 17.01 2.20
C PRO A 185 -4.54 17.24 0.70
N ASP A 186 -5.74 16.97 0.19
CA ASP A 186 -6.07 17.40 -1.17
C ASP A 186 -6.24 18.92 -1.21
N PRO A 187 -5.71 19.65 -2.22
CA PRO A 187 -5.89 21.10 -2.33
C PRO A 187 -7.35 21.56 -2.28
N LEU A 188 -8.31 20.75 -2.73
CA LEU A 188 -9.73 21.07 -2.63
C LEU A 188 -10.21 21.16 -1.18
N GLU A 189 -9.61 20.41 -0.24
CA GLU A 189 -9.98 20.45 1.17
C GLU A 189 -9.68 21.83 1.82
N GLN A 190 -8.86 22.66 1.19
CA GLN A 190 -8.57 24.03 1.62
C GLN A 190 -9.63 25.05 1.16
N THR A 191 -10.57 24.62 0.34
CA THR A 191 -11.68 25.45 -0.17
C THR A 191 -12.97 25.17 0.60
N THR A 192 -14.00 25.99 0.39
CA THR A 192 -15.32 25.71 0.95
C THR A 192 -15.92 24.48 0.29
N PRO A 193 -16.40 23.48 1.06
CA PRO A 193 -17.08 22.32 0.49
C PRO A 193 -18.36 22.73 -0.23
N VAL A 194 -18.68 22.06 -1.33
CA VAL A 194 -19.94 22.27 -2.06
C VAL A 194 -21.14 21.83 -1.20
N ILE A 195 -20.95 20.78 -0.40
CA ILE A 195 -21.96 20.31 0.57
C ILE A 195 -21.26 19.94 1.88
N GLU A 196 -21.93 20.30 2.99
CA GLU A 196 -21.64 19.78 4.32
C GLU A 196 -22.92 19.19 4.92
N LEU A 197 -22.83 17.97 5.44
CA LEU A 197 -23.92 17.24 6.08
C LEU A 197 -23.47 16.81 7.48
N VAL A 198 -24.29 17.03 8.48
CA VAL A 198 -24.01 16.64 9.87
C VAL A 198 -25.07 15.63 10.33
N ASP A 199 -24.63 14.51 10.90
CA ASP A 199 -25.48 13.42 11.41
C ASP A 199 -26.53 12.94 10.41
N ARG A 200 -26.14 12.86 9.12
CA ARG A 200 -27.02 12.36 8.07
C ARG A 200 -26.72 10.89 7.75
N SER A 201 -27.78 10.20 7.34
CA SER A 201 -27.65 8.80 6.94
C SER A 201 -26.77 8.61 5.69
N ALA A 202 -26.21 7.40 5.54
CA ALA A 202 -25.48 7.02 4.35
C ALA A 202 -26.29 7.22 3.05
N ALA A 203 -27.62 7.00 3.11
CA ALA A 203 -28.50 7.23 1.96
C ALA A 203 -28.62 8.71 1.57
N GLU A 204 -28.62 9.63 2.54
CA GLU A 204 -28.63 11.08 2.28
C GLU A 204 -27.29 11.54 1.72
N ALA A 205 -26.17 11.08 2.30
CA ALA A 205 -24.84 11.36 1.78
C ALA A 205 -24.65 10.87 0.34
N ARG A 206 -25.10 9.65 0.04
CA ARG A 206 -25.10 9.10 -1.34
C ARG A 206 -25.91 9.93 -2.31
N ARG A 207 -27.13 10.36 -1.93
CA ARG A 207 -27.97 11.21 -2.79
C ARG A 207 -27.30 12.54 -3.08
N ALA A 208 -26.72 13.18 -2.07
CA ALA A 208 -25.99 14.44 -2.22
C ALA A 208 -24.79 14.28 -3.17
N LEU A 209 -23.98 13.25 -2.97
CA LEU A 209 -22.84 12.94 -3.83
C LEU A 209 -23.26 12.61 -5.27
N ALA A 210 -24.35 11.85 -5.47
CA ALA A 210 -24.85 11.51 -6.79
C ALA A 210 -25.32 12.73 -7.59
N LEU A 211 -25.86 13.76 -6.92
CA LEU A 211 -26.27 15.01 -7.56
C LEU A 211 -25.06 15.82 -8.03
N ILE A 212 -24.02 15.91 -7.22
CA ILE A 212 -22.80 16.70 -7.52
C ILE A 212 -21.91 15.97 -8.52
N GLY A 213 -21.75 14.65 -8.36
CA GLY A 213 -20.76 13.86 -9.07
C GLY A 213 -21.08 13.62 -10.55
N ARG A 214 -22.33 13.82 -10.98
CA ARG A 214 -22.73 13.65 -12.38
C ARG A 214 -22.01 14.64 -13.27
N GLY A 215 -21.24 14.11 -14.23
CA GLY A 215 -20.49 14.94 -15.18
C GLY A 215 -19.14 15.46 -14.65
N GLN A 216 -18.81 15.21 -13.38
CA GLN A 216 -17.49 15.57 -12.82
C GLN A 216 -16.45 14.45 -12.98
N VAL A 217 -16.89 13.18 -12.83
CA VAL A 217 -16.04 12.00 -12.96
C VAL A 217 -16.75 10.94 -13.80
N THR A 218 -16.02 9.88 -14.20
CA THR A 218 -16.63 8.78 -14.93
C THR A 218 -17.68 8.04 -14.08
N GLY A 219 -18.63 7.35 -14.73
CA GLY A 219 -19.66 6.60 -14.02
C GLY A 219 -19.10 5.52 -13.08
N THR A 220 -18.00 4.88 -13.45
CA THR A 220 -17.32 3.88 -12.61
C THR A 220 -16.79 4.52 -11.33
N ILE A 221 -16.01 5.59 -11.45
CA ILE A 221 -15.46 6.33 -10.30
C ILE A 221 -16.58 6.88 -9.41
N LEU A 222 -17.67 7.39 -10.00
CA LEU A 222 -18.80 7.86 -9.21
C LEU A 222 -19.45 6.72 -8.43
N ASN A 223 -19.63 5.55 -9.03
CA ASN A 223 -20.21 4.38 -8.34
C ASN A 223 -19.32 3.92 -7.18
N ASP A 224 -18.00 3.94 -7.36
CA ASP A 224 -17.04 3.60 -6.32
C ASP A 224 -17.10 4.62 -5.17
N LEU A 225 -17.15 5.91 -5.47
CA LEU A 225 -17.34 6.96 -4.47
C LEU A 225 -18.67 6.81 -3.72
N LEU A 226 -19.77 6.46 -4.41
CA LEU A 226 -21.08 6.23 -3.80
C LEU A 226 -21.06 5.01 -2.84
N LEU A 227 -20.35 3.96 -3.20
CA LEU A 227 -20.15 2.82 -2.31
C LEU A 227 -19.26 3.23 -1.13
N GLY A 228 -18.12 3.86 -1.41
CA GLY A 228 -17.18 4.30 -0.40
C GLY A 228 -17.80 5.24 0.65
N VAL A 229 -18.58 6.24 0.23
CA VAL A 229 -19.24 7.14 1.17
C VAL A 229 -20.30 6.42 2.01
N SER A 230 -20.98 5.41 1.43
CA SER A 230 -21.97 4.63 2.19
C SER A 230 -21.31 3.89 3.33
N GLU A 231 -20.20 3.20 3.06
CA GLU A 231 -19.44 2.45 4.06
C GLU A 231 -18.80 3.38 5.10
N ALA A 232 -18.18 4.48 4.66
CA ALA A 232 -17.54 5.42 5.57
C ALA A 232 -18.54 6.08 6.52
N VAL A 233 -19.71 6.52 6.04
CA VAL A 233 -20.77 7.11 6.88
C VAL A 233 -21.37 6.08 7.81
N SER A 234 -21.63 4.85 7.34
CA SER A 234 -22.12 3.77 8.20
C SER A 234 -21.15 3.48 9.33
N ASN A 235 -19.84 3.42 9.03
CA ASN A 235 -18.80 3.21 10.03
C ASN A 235 -18.75 4.36 11.05
N ALA A 236 -18.82 5.61 10.62
CA ALA A 236 -18.83 6.78 11.50
C ALA A 236 -20.04 6.78 12.46
N LEU A 237 -21.23 6.43 11.94
CA LEU A 237 -22.46 6.39 12.75
C LEU A 237 -22.53 5.19 13.71
N ILE A 238 -21.95 4.05 13.35
CA ILE A 238 -22.02 2.81 14.14
C ILE A 238 -20.87 2.72 15.14
N HIS A 239 -19.65 3.09 14.72
CA HIS A 239 -18.41 2.87 15.46
C HIS A 239 -17.73 4.14 15.92
N GLY A 240 -18.04 5.29 15.26
CA GLY A 240 -17.51 6.59 15.61
C GLY A 240 -18.20 7.23 16.79
N ARG A 241 -17.93 8.51 16.98
CA ARG A 241 -18.60 9.36 17.97
C ARG A 241 -19.23 10.57 17.28
N PRO A 242 -20.49 10.90 17.60
CA PRO A 242 -21.16 12.06 16.99
C PRO A 242 -20.49 13.39 17.39
N PRO A 243 -20.67 14.44 16.56
CA PRO A 243 -21.36 14.39 15.28
C PRO A 243 -20.51 13.77 14.16
N ALA A 244 -21.16 13.04 13.25
CA ALA A 244 -20.55 12.58 12.01
C ALA A 244 -20.77 13.64 10.92
N THR A 245 -19.68 14.15 10.37
CA THR A 245 -19.70 15.23 9.36
C THR A 245 -19.19 14.74 8.03
N VAL A 246 -20.00 14.89 6.99
CA VAL A 246 -19.63 14.59 5.59
C VAL A 246 -19.42 15.90 4.86
N ARG A 247 -18.23 16.09 4.25
CA ARG A 247 -17.94 17.21 3.36
C ARG A 247 -17.63 16.71 1.97
N ILE A 248 -18.16 17.39 0.96
CA ILE A 248 -17.96 17.03 -0.44
C ILE A 248 -17.42 18.25 -1.19
N TRP A 249 -16.33 18.05 -1.89
CA TRP A 249 -15.75 19.01 -2.84
C TRP A 249 -15.78 18.41 -4.24
N ALA A 250 -16.00 19.24 -5.23
CA ALA A 250 -16.00 18.85 -6.62
C ALA A 250 -15.26 19.89 -7.47
N ALA A 251 -14.48 19.40 -8.39
CA ALA A 251 -13.81 20.15 -9.45
C ALA A 251 -13.93 19.34 -10.75
N PRO A 252 -13.67 19.93 -11.92
CA PRO A 252 -13.61 19.17 -13.16
C PRO A 252 -12.68 17.95 -12.99
N ASP A 253 -13.18 16.79 -13.39
CA ASP A 253 -12.49 15.49 -13.34
C ASP A 253 -12.05 15.00 -11.94
N ARG A 254 -12.52 15.64 -10.84
CA ARG A 254 -12.14 15.23 -9.48
C ARG A 254 -13.24 15.49 -8.45
N ILE A 255 -13.43 14.54 -7.55
CA ILE A 255 -14.28 14.64 -6.37
C ILE A 255 -13.49 14.23 -5.14
N VAL A 256 -13.64 14.98 -4.05
CA VAL A 256 -13.12 14.63 -2.72
C VAL A 256 -14.30 14.58 -1.75
N VAL A 257 -14.35 13.52 -0.95
CA VAL A 257 -15.31 13.36 0.14
C VAL A 257 -14.54 13.09 1.42
N SER A 258 -14.82 13.83 2.48
CA SER A 258 -14.36 13.49 3.83
C SER A 258 -15.53 13.11 4.70
N VAL A 259 -15.36 12.05 5.47
CA VAL A 259 -16.29 11.61 6.53
C VAL A 259 -15.52 11.66 7.84
N HIS A 260 -15.89 12.56 8.72
CA HIS A 260 -15.24 12.80 10.01
C HIS A 260 -16.20 12.48 11.14
N ASP A 261 -15.68 11.83 12.18
CA ASP A 261 -16.36 11.63 13.46
C ASP A 261 -15.37 11.86 14.62
N HIS A 262 -15.89 12.05 15.85
CA HIS A 262 -15.06 12.31 17.04
C HIS A 262 -14.59 11.03 17.76
N GLY A 263 -14.67 9.89 17.10
CA GLY A 263 -14.11 8.62 17.57
C GLY A 263 -12.60 8.54 17.38
N ARG A 264 -12.02 7.45 17.92
CA ARG A 264 -10.57 7.20 17.79
C ARG A 264 -10.19 6.51 16.49
N GLY A 265 -11.19 6.14 15.65
CA GLY A 265 -10.95 5.28 14.50
C GLY A 265 -10.62 3.82 14.91
N PRO A 266 -10.25 2.98 13.93
CA PRO A 266 -9.90 1.58 14.17
C PRO A 266 -8.60 1.47 14.98
N ALA A 267 -8.64 0.59 16.01
CA ALA A 267 -7.43 0.26 16.80
C ALA A 267 -6.49 -0.72 16.09
N ASP A 268 -7.00 -1.48 15.10
CA ASP A 268 -6.21 -2.42 14.33
C ASP A 268 -5.36 -1.64 13.29
N PRO A 269 -4.03 -1.69 13.35
CA PRO A 269 -3.16 -1.01 12.39
C PRO A 269 -3.32 -1.56 10.95
N LEU A 270 -3.85 -2.77 10.79
CA LEU A 270 -4.12 -3.41 9.50
C LEU A 270 -5.51 -3.08 8.93
N ALA A 271 -6.32 -2.28 9.66
CA ALA A 271 -7.66 -1.91 9.21
C ALA A 271 -7.65 -1.30 7.80
N GLY A 272 -8.48 -1.83 6.92
CA GLY A 272 -8.56 -1.44 5.51
C GLY A 272 -7.53 -2.13 4.60
N LEU A 273 -6.41 -2.65 5.11
CA LEU A 273 -5.39 -3.33 4.32
C LEU A 273 -5.69 -4.81 4.10
N VAL A 274 -6.25 -5.46 5.12
CA VAL A 274 -6.68 -6.86 5.06
C VAL A 274 -8.13 -6.99 5.52
N PRO A 275 -8.85 -8.05 5.08
CA PRO A 275 -10.16 -8.35 5.65
C PRO A 275 -10.04 -8.56 7.17
N ALA A 276 -11.00 -8.06 7.94
CA ALA A 276 -11.06 -8.36 9.36
C ALA A 276 -11.15 -9.86 9.61
N ALA A 277 -10.51 -10.35 10.69
CA ALA A 277 -10.56 -11.77 11.05
C ALA A 277 -12.02 -12.23 11.22
N SER A 278 -12.34 -13.43 10.75
CA SER A 278 -13.68 -13.99 10.54
C SER A 278 -14.59 -14.11 11.80
N ASN A 279 -14.09 -13.76 12.96
CA ASN A 279 -14.89 -13.77 14.21
C ASN A 279 -15.66 -12.47 14.50
N ALA A 280 -15.42 -11.42 13.73
CA ALA A 280 -16.18 -10.18 13.80
C ALA A 280 -17.17 -10.19 12.62
N ALA A 281 -18.33 -10.79 12.82
CA ALA A 281 -19.40 -10.78 11.84
C ALA A 281 -19.62 -9.36 11.31
N THR A 282 -19.37 -9.12 10.04
CA THR A 282 -19.56 -7.88 9.27
C THR A 282 -18.78 -6.63 9.70
N LEU A 283 -18.10 -6.63 10.85
CA LEU A 283 -17.35 -5.48 11.39
C LEU A 283 -15.93 -5.47 10.79
N GLY A 284 -15.60 -4.43 10.03
CA GLY A 284 -14.26 -4.25 9.43
C GLY A 284 -14.13 -4.61 7.94
N LEU A 285 -15.13 -5.22 7.32
CA LEU A 285 -15.13 -5.44 5.88
C LEU A 285 -15.34 -4.14 5.09
N GLY A 286 -16.06 -3.17 5.64
CA GLY A 286 -16.36 -1.91 4.96
C GLY A 286 -15.10 -1.12 4.60
N LEU A 287 -14.18 -0.92 5.54
CA LEU A 287 -12.91 -0.24 5.24
C LEU A 287 -12.06 -1.02 4.23
N TRP A 288 -11.96 -2.34 4.36
CA TRP A 288 -11.24 -3.15 3.39
C TRP A 288 -11.90 -3.07 2.00
N LEU A 289 -13.23 -3.12 1.92
CA LEU A 289 -13.97 -2.99 0.66
C LEU A 289 -13.69 -1.65 -0.02
N ILE A 290 -13.71 -0.55 0.74
CA ILE A 290 -13.41 0.77 0.18
C ILE A 290 -12.02 0.80 -0.46
N HIS A 291 -11.02 0.18 0.17
CA HIS A 291 -9.64 0.10 -0.35
C HIS A 291 -9.49 -0.85 -1.56
N GLN A 292 -10.53 -1.61 -1.93
CA GLN A 292 -10.55 -2.41 -3.16
C GLN A 292 -11.11 -1.63 -4.37
N LEU A 293 -11.67 -0.45 -4.15
CA LEU A 293 -12.28 0.39 -5.20
C LEU A 293 -11.22 1.16 -6.00
N ASP A 294 -11.58 1.68 -7.17
CA ASP A 294 -10.71 2.50 -8.02
C ASP A 294 -10.76 3.98 -7.59
N ILE A 295 -10.60 4.22 -6.29
CA ILE A 295 -10.53 5.53 -5.65
C ILE A 295 -9.40 5.56 -4.64
N ASP A 296 -8.83 6.73 -4.39
CA ASP A 296 -7.87 6.90 -3.32
C ASP A 296 -8.58 6.98 -1.97
N VAL A 297 -8.07 6.26 -0.99
CA VAL A 297 -8.60 6.23 0.37
C VAL A 297 -7.49 6.60 1.35
N ALA A 298 -7.73 7.62 2.16
CA ALA A 298 -6.83 8.00 3.23
C ALA A 298 -7.55 7.97 4.58
N LEU A 299 -6.86 7.45 5.58
CA LEU A 299 -7.30 7.38 6.97
C LEU A 299 -6.48 8.38 7.79
N LYS A 300 -7.16 9.30 8.48
CA LYS A 300 -6.49 10.32 9.29
C LYS A 300 -6.98 10.24 10.73
N HIS A 301 -6.03 9.99 11.64
CA HIS A 301 -6.24 10.17 13.07
C HIS A 301 -5.80 11.57 13.47
N ALA A 302 -6.59 12.24 14.30
CA ALA A 302 -6.29 13.56 14.83
C ALA A 302 -6.85 13.68 16.25
N ASP A 303 -6.43 14.70 16.99
CA ASP A 303 -6.87 14.92 18.37
C ASP A 303 -8.38 15.13 18.48
N ASP A 304 -9.01 15.66 17.44
CA ASP A 304 -10.44 15.93 17.36
C ASP A 304 -11.26 14.76 16.81
N GLY A 305 -10.63 13.67 16.35
CA GLY A 305 -11.35 12.50 15.88
C GLY A 305 -10.66 11.73 14.74
N PHE A 306 -11.49 11.04 13.97
CA PHE A 306 -11.06 10.19 12.87
C PHE A 306 -11.74 10.61 11.56
N THR A 307 -11.00 10.62 10.47
CA THR A 307 -11.49 10.98 9.15
C THR A 307 -11.17 9.91 8.12
N VAL A 308 -12.16 9.51 7.35
CA VAL A 308 -11.99 8.77 6.10
C VAL A 308 -12.12 9.76 4.94
N ARG A 309 -11.07 9.91 4.15
CA ARG A 309 -11.09 10.70 2.91
C ARG A 309 -11.16 9.75 1.71
N LEU A 310 -12.08 10.03 0.81
CA LEU A 310 -12.24 9.36 -0.49
C LEU A 310 -11.97 10.35 -1.60
N ARG A 311 -11.14 9.99 -2.56
CA ARG A 311 -10.85 10.82 -3.72
C ARG A 311 -10.99 10.02 -5.00
N GLY A 312 -11.78 10.52 -5.94
CA GLY A 312 -11.95 9.91 -7.26
C GLY A 312 -11.67 10.91 -8.37
N GLY A 313 -11.07 10.45 -9.45
CA GLY A 313 -10.71 11.25 -10.60
C GLY A 313 -9.21 11.58 -10.68
N THR A 314 -8.84 12.49 -11.60
CA THR A 314 -7.44 12.83 -11.85
C THR A 314 -6.83 13.68 -10.74
N THR A 315 -5.62 13.34 -10.32
CA THR A 315 -4.76 14.25 -9.58
C THR A 315 -4.09 15.17 -10.60
N THR A 316 -4.53 16.43 -10.69
CA THR A 316 -3.65 17.44 -11.30
C THR A 316 -2.48 17.64 -10.36
N GLY A 317 -1.32 17.12 -10.76
CA GLY A 317 -0.03 17.41 -10.14
C GLY A 317 0.39 18.84 -10.38
#